data_568b3884c6fa8996d1113ca1586dda68
#
_entry.id   568b3884c6fa8996d1113ca1586dda68
#
_cell.length_a   1.000
_cell.length_b   1.000
_cell.length_c   1.000
_cell.angle_alpha   90.00
_cell.angle_beta   90.00
_cell.angle_gamma   90.00
#
_symmetry.space_group_name_H-M   'P 1'
#
loop_
_entity.id
_entity.type
_entity.pdbx_description
1 polymer ?
#
loop_
_entity_poly.entity_id
_entity_poly.type
_entity_poly.pdbx_seq_one_letter_code
_entity_poly.pdbx_strand_id
1 'polypeptide(L)'
;NFTEITAKAVLFPDYQDVTIPANIAPLNFMITDSSATEYVVHFQSKAPSSDQLLAGGGEDGKIMIDSTQWRNLLTASKGQKIVASVYANRPSGWVKFKDYSLHVAEEPIDPYLSYRLIEPGYELYRQLGLYQRNLTNWDVHTIYENNRTYEEKNNHCINCHNYKNYSTQDMLFHVR
;
A
#
# COMPACT_ATOMS: atom_id res chain seq x y z
N ASN A 1 14.28 25.93 -8.15
CA ASN A 1 13.47 26.29 -9.34
C ASN A 1 13.07 25.01 -10.06
N PHE A 2 11.83 24.94 -10.58
CA PHE A 2 11.32 23.83 -11.38
C PHE A 2 10.46 24.37 -12.53
N THR A 3 10.28 23.54 -13.55
CA THR A 3 9.34 23.82 -14.67
C THR A 3 8.08 22.99 -14.45
N GLU A 4 6.90 23.62 -14.49
CA GLU A 4 5.63 22.89 -14.43
C GLU A 4 5.29 22.29 -15.80
N ILE A 5 4.83 21.03 -15.80
CA ILE A 5 4.35 20.33 -16.98
C ILE A 5 2.91 19.86 -16.77
N THR A 6 2.14 19.77 -17.85
CA THR A 6 0.71 19.38 -17.79
C THR A 6 0.51 17.87 -17.68
N ALA A 7 1.55 17.08 -17.90
CA ALA A 7 1.50 15.63 -17.81
C ALA A 7 1.33 15.18 -16.36
N LYS A 8 0.58 14.10 -16.15
CA LYS A 8 0.56 13.37 -14.87
C LYS A 8 1.81 12.48 -14.75
N ALA A 9 2.32 12.29 -13.53
CA ALA A 9 3.33 11.28 -13.28
C ALA A 9 2.73 9.88 -13.50
N VAL A 10 3.55 8.93 -13.98
CA VAL A 10 3.14 7.52 -14.08
C VAL A 10 3.55 6.81 -12.81
N LEU A 11 2.59 6.33 -12.05
CA LEU A 11 2.79 5.67 -10.75
C LEU A 11 2.49 4.18 -10.85
N PHE A 12 3.23 3.38 -10.08
CA PHE A 12 2.95 1.97 -9.91
C PHE A 12 3.12 1.55 -8.43
N PRO A 13 2.05 1.07 -7.74
CA PRO A 13 0.65 1.12 -8.19
C PRO A 13 0.15 2.55 -8.40
N ASP A 14 -0.87 2.71 -9.25
CA ASP A 14 -1.47 4.04 -9.48
C ASP A 14 -2.47 4.36 -8.36
N TYR A 15 -2.09 5.29 -7.51
CA TYR A 15 -2.90 5.80 -6.40
C TYR A 15 -3.47 7.20 -6.67
N GLN A 16 -3.50 7.64 -7.92
CA GLN A 16 -3.98 8.99 -8.24
C GLN A 16 -5.49 9.09 -8.11
N ASP A 17 -5.93 10.15 -7.47
CA ASP A 17 -7.33 10.54 -7.35
C ASP A 17 -8.25 9.46 -6.71
N VAL A 18 -7.71 8.69 -5.75
CA VAL A 18 -8.42 7.62 -5.05
C VAL A 18 -8.87 8.06 -3.65
N THR A 19 -9.86 7.34 -3.10
CA THR A 19 -10.22 7.42 -1.68
C THR A 19 -9.45 6.37 -0.90
N ILE A 20 -8.86 6.77 0.22
CA ILE A 20 -8.06 5.92 1.09
C ILE A 20 -8.62 5.91 2.52
N PRO A 21 -8.51 4.79 3.25
CA PRO A 21 -8.92 4.73 4.66
C PRO A 21 -8.04 5.62 5.55
N ALA A 22 -8.64 6.14 6.63
CA ALA A 22 -7.95 7.02 7.57
C ALA A 22 -6.82 6.36 8.37
N ASN A 23 -6.73 5.03 8.36
CA ASN A 23 -5.73 4.25 9.09
C ASN A 23 -4.87 3.34 8.20
N ILE A 24 -4.90 3.53 6.88
CA ILE A 24 -4.10 2.71 5.96
C ILE A 24 -2.60 2.94 6.16
N ALA A 25 -1.80 1.90 6.03
CA ALA A 25 -0.34 1.98 6.00
C ALA A 25 0.17 2.86 4.85
N PRO A 26 1.44 3.31 4.89
CA PRO A 26 2.01 4.13 3.82
C PRO A 26 1.78 3.53 2.44
N LEU A 27 1.27 4.34 1.53
CA LEU A 27 1.08 3.97 0.14
C LEU A 27 2.41 4.13 -0.61
N ASN A 28 3.33 3.22 -0.39
CA ASN A 28 4.59 3.20 -1.12
C ASN A 28 4.33 2.88 -2.59
N PHE A 29 5.00 3.59 -3.48
CA PHE A 29 4.84 3.43 -4.93
C PHE A 29 6.14 3.70 -5.66
N MET A 30 6.14 3.45 -6.95
CA MET A 30 7.25 3.75 -7.85
C MET A 30 6.79 4.74 -8.91
N ILE A 31 7.63 5.73 -9.21
CA ILE A 31 7.44 6.66 -10.31
C ILE A 31 8.22 6.12 -11.51
N THR A 32 7.53 5.95 -12.63
CA THR A 32 8.15 5.47 -13.88
C THR A 32 8.47 6.65 -14.79
N ASP A 33 9.72 7.11 -14.75
CA ASP A 33 10.26 8.13 -15.64
C ASP A 33 11.74 7.82 -15.92
N SER A 34 12.02 7.25 -17.06
CA SER A 34 13.37 6.80 -17.45
C SER A 34 14.38 7.94 -17.64
N SER A 35 13.95 9.19 -17.61
CA SER A 35 14.80 10.37 -17.81
C SER A 35 15.22 11.05 -16.50
N ALA A 36 14.69 10.64 -15.37
CA ALA A 36 14.95 11.26 -14.09
C ALA A 36 15.88 10.41 -13.20
N THR A 37 16.72 11.08 -12.43
CA THR A 37 17.68 10.47 -11.51
C THR A 37 17.29 10.60 -10.04
N GLU A 38 16.32 11.45 -9.76
CA GLU A 38 15.87 11.73 -8.41
C GLU A 38 14.42 12.20 -8.43
N TYR A 39 13.68 11.87 -7.37
CA TYR A 39 12.28 12.25 -7.21
C TYR A 39 12.03 12.83 -5.83
N VAL A 40 11.08 13.77 -5.76
CA VAL A 40 10.51 14.28 -4.50
C VAL A 40 9.00 14.31 -4.64
N VAL A 41 8.29 13.78 -3.65
CA VAL A 41 6.84 13.87 -3.57
C VAL A 41 6.47 14.68 -2.34
N HIS A 42 5.72 15.73 -2.53
CA HIS A 42 5.20 16.57 -1.46
C HIS A 42 3.70 16.29 -1.30
N PHE A 43 3.34 15.75 -0.15
CA PHE A 43 1.95 15.55 0.27
C PHE A 43 1.54 16.67 1.20
N GLN A 44 0.46 17.35 0.88
CA GLN A 44 -0.06 18.46 1.65
C GLN A 44 -1.53 18.27 1.98
N SER A 45 -1.87 18.30 3.26
CA SER A 45 -3.25 18.31 3.73
C SER A 45 -3.97 19.59 3.28
N LYS A 46 -5.23 19.45 2.91
CA LYS A 46 -6.14 20.61 2.71
C LYS A 46 -6.96 20.93 3.96
N ALA A 47 -6.70 20.23 5.07
CA ALA A 47 -7.26 20.57 6.36
C ALA A 47 -6.66 21.90 6.90
N PRO A 48 -7.33 22.56 7.85
CA PRO A 48 -6.82 23.80 8.45
C PRO A 48 -5.44 23.69 9.11
N SER A 49 -5.07 22.47 9.57
CA SER A 49 -3.74 22.18 10.16
C SER A 49 -2.57 22.33 9.18
N SER A 50 -2.84 22.31 7.87
CA SER A 50 -1.82 22.41 6.80
C SER A 50 -0.67 21.41 6.93
N ASP A 51 -0.89 20.26 7.55
CA ASP A 51 0.15 19.22 7.69
C ASP A 51 0.68 18.78 6.35
N GLN A 52 1.98 18.51 6.31
CA GLN A 52 2.68 18.14 5.09
C GLN A 52 3.73 17.06 5.35
N LEU A 53 4.08 16.34 4.30
CA LEU A 53 5.10 15.30 4.29
C LEU A 53 5.87 15.35 2.98
N LEU A 54 7.18 15.17 3.06
CA LEU A 54 8.05 15.00 1.90
C LEU A 54 8.60 13.57 1.89
N ALA A 55 8.53 12.93 0.74
CA ALA A 55 9.14 11.63 0.49
C ALA A 55 10.06 11.73 -0.73
N GLY A 56 11.28 11.21 -0.61
CA GLY A 56 12.27 11.20 -1.69
C GLY A 56 12.45 9.82 -2.31
N GLY A 57 12.93 9.79 -3.55
CA GLY A 57 13.29 8.58 -4.28
C GLY A 57 14.48 8.81 -5.20
N GLY A 58 15.29 7.77 -5.42
CA GLY A 58 16.43 7.75 -6.35
C GLY A 58 16.03 7.32 -7.78
N GLU A 59 17.02 6.94 -8.58
CA GLU A 59 16.85 6.53 -9.98
C GLU A 59 15.88 5.34 -10.18
N ASP A 60 15.72 4.49 -9.16
CA ASP A 60 14.78 3.37 -9.20
C ASP A 60 13.30 3.83 -9.06
N GLY A 61 13.07 5.12 -8.84
CA GLY A 61 11.76 5.73 -8.73
C GLY A 61 10.95 5.34 -7.50
N LYS A 62 11.50 4.55 -6.58
CA LYS A 62 10.78 4.08 -5.39
C LYS A 62 10.59 5.20 -4.39
N ILE A 63 9.35 5.44 -4.03
CA ILE A 63 8.95 6.38 -2.99
C ILE A 63 8.54 5.60 -1.75
N MET A 64 9.37 5.71 -0.71
CA MET A 64 9.11 5.10 0.60
C MET A 64 8.68 6.18 1.57
N ILE A 65 7.48 6.04 2.10
CA ILE A 65 6.88 7.06 2.96
C ILE A 65 7.11 6.69 4.43
N ASP A 66 7.61 7.63 5.23
CA ASP A 66 7.76 7.44 6.68
C ASP A 66 6.41 7.17 7.35
N SER A 67 6.32 6.06 8.07
CA SER A 67 5.07 5.56 8.66
C SER A 67 4.50 6.52 9.72
N THR A 68 5.35 7.20 10.48
CA THR A 68 4.92 8.10 11.54
C THR A 68 4.36 9.39 10.95
N GLN A 69 5.09 9.98 9.99
CA GLN A 69 4.65 11.19 9.30
C GLN A 69 3.37 10.93 8.50
N TRP A 70 3.28 9.76 7.84
CA TRP A 70 2.08 9.35 7.11
C TRP A 70 0.85 9.26 8.02
N ARG A 71 0.98 8.61 9.17
CA ARG A 71 -0.12 8.49 10.15
C ARG A 71 -0.58 9.84 10.67
N ASN A 72 0.36 10.75 10.94
CA ASN A 72 0.04 12.12 11.38
C ASN A 72 -0.73 12.86 10.28
N LEU A 73 -0.25 12.79 9.03
CA LEU A 73 -0.90 13.40 7.88
C LEU A 73 -2.32 12.87 7.65
N LEU A 74 -2.52 11.53 7.72
CA LEU A 74 -3.85 10.93 7.60
C LEU A 74 -4.79 11.38 8.73
N THR A 75 -4.28 11.40 9.96
CA THR A 75 -5.08 11.81 11.14
C THR A 75 -5.57 13.26 10.99
N ALA A 76 -4.70 14.14 10.52
CA ALA A 76 -5.03 15.53 10.28
C ALA A 76 -5.96 15.74 9.06
N SER A 77 -6.01 14.77 8.14
CA SER A 77 -6.72 14.89 6.87
C SER A 77 -8.03 14.09 6.81
N LYS A 78 -8.53 13.56 7.92
CA LYS A 78 -9.81 12.81 7.94
C LYS A 78 -10.94 13.61 7.31
N GLY A 79 -11.68 13.01 6.39
CA GLY A 79 -12.74 13.64 5.62
C GLY A 79 -12.28 14.71 4.64
N GLN A 80 -10.97 14.90 4.46
CA GLN A 80 -10.37 15.92 3.63
C GLN A 80 -9.50 15.34 2.53
N LYS A 81 -8.98 16.22 1.68
CA LYS A 81 -8.04 15.87 0.62
C LYS A 81 -6.60 16.12 1.05
N ILE A 82 -5.73 15.23 0.63
CA ILE A 82 -4.28 15.43 0.55
C ILE A 82 -3.96 15.68 -0.92
N VAL A 83 -3.27 16.77 -1.22
CA VAL A 83 -2.73 17.03 -2.56
C VAL A 83 -1.31 16.51 -2.61
N ALA A 84 -1.00 15.73 -3.64
CA ALA A 84 0.34 15.22 -3.91
C ALA A 84 0.93 15.90 -5.14
N SER A 85 2.09 16.52 -4.96
CA SER A 85 2.91 17.13 -6.00
C SER A 85 4.16 16.29 -6.23
N VAL A 86 4.35 15.81 -7.45
CA VAL A 86 5.50 15.00 -7.85
C VAL A 86 6.50 15.84 -8.60
N TYR A 87 7.75 15.77 -8.17
CA TYR A 87 8.88 16.42 -8.79
C TYR A 87 9.91 15.38 -9.25
N ALA A 88 10.50 15.58 -10.42
CA ALA A 88 11.55 14.73 -10.96
C ALA A 88 12.73 15.56 -11.44
N ASN A 89 13.95 15.14 -11.09
CA ASN A 89 15.19 15.75 -11.52
C ASN A 89 15.65 15.10 -12.82
N ARG A 90 15.48 15.81 -13.93
CA ARG A 90 15.90 15.41 -15.29
C ARG A 90 17.20 16.11 -15.69
N PRO A 91 17.89 15.68 -16.76
CA PRO A 91 19.05 16.40 -17.27
C PRO A 91 18.80 17.89 -17.59
N SER A 92 17.54 18.24 -17.91
CA SER A 92 17.11 19.62 -18.15
C SER A 92 16.78 20.41 -16.88
N GLY A 93 16.90 19.81 -15.70
CA GLY A 93 16.51 20.37 -14.41
C GLY A 93 15.23 19.77 -13.84
N TRP A 94 14.81 20.31 -12.70
CA TRP A 94 13.61 19.85 -12.01
C TRP A 94 12.33 20.16 -12.78
N VAL A 95 11.46 19.16 -12.91
CA VAL A 95 10.11 19.31 -13.44
C VAL A 95 9.09 18.96 -12.36
N LYS A 96 7.97 19.68 -12.33
CA LYS A 96 6.80 19.37 -11.51
C LYS A 96 5.70 18.84 -12.42
N PHE A 97 5.22 17.64 -12.13
CA PHE A 97 4.07 17.06 -12.79
C PHE A 97 2.76 17.71 -12.30
N LYS A 98 1.67 17.44 -13.04
CA LYS A 98 0.33 17.83 -12.60
C LYS A 98 0.02 17.14 -11.26
N ASP A 99 -0.45 17.93 -10.30
CA ASP A 99 -0.87 17.44 -8.99
C ASP A 99 -2.02 16.43 -9.09
N TYR A 100 -2.07 15.49 -8.13
CA TYR A 100 -3.20 14.59 -7.92
C TYR A 100 -3.68 14.67 -6.47
N SER A 101 -4.83 14.07 -6.18
CA SER A 101 -5.42 14.10 -4.83
C SER A 101 -5.64 12.71 -4.28
N LEU A 102 -5.48 12.58 -2.96
CA LEU A 102 -5.98 11.45 -2.18
C LEU A 102 -7.13 11.97 -1.31
N HIS A 103 -8.28 11.32 -1.33
CA HIS A 103 -9.37 11.63 -0.42
C HIS A 103 -9.29 10.71 0.79
N VAL A 104 -9.10 11.25 2.00
CA VAL A 104 -9.04 10.48 3.23
C VAL A 104 -10.45 10.28 3.76
N ALA A 105 -10.91 9.03 3.88
CA ALA A 105 -12.19 8.70 4.48
C ALA A 105 -12.24 9.11 5.96
N GLU A 106 -13.43 9.36 6.49
CA GLU A 106 -13.61 9.62 7.91
C GLU A 106 -13.47 8.33 8.73
N GLU A 107 -13.99 7.22 8.19
CA GLU A 107 -13.99 5.93 8.84
C GLU A 107 -12.67 5.17 8.61
N PRO A 108 -12.18 4.47 9.63
CA PRO A 108 -11.10 3.51 9.46
C PRO A 108 -11.61 2.22 8.81
N ILE A 109 -10.71 1.45 8.23
CA ILE A 109 -10.96 0.05 7.88
C ILE A 109 -10.57 -0.88 9.01
N ASP A 110 -11.06 -2.12 8.96
CA ASP A 110 -10.55 -3.20 9.81
C ASP A 110 -9.05 -3.37 9.60
N PRO A 111 -8.25 -3.47 10.68
CA PRO A 111 -6.79 -3.48 10.55
C PRO A 111 -6.24 -4.75 9.92
N TYR A 112 -7.03 -5.83 9.82
CA TYR A 112 -6.54 -7.12 9.37
C TYR A 112 -7.31 -7.65 8.17
N LEU A 113 -6.55 -8.13 7.18
CA LEU A 113 -7.05 -8.86 6.03
C LEU A 113 -6.44 -10.26 6.03
N SER A 114 -7.29 -11.28 6.07
CA SER A 114 -6.84 -12.66 5.89
C SER A 114 -7.12 -13.15 4.48
N TYR A 115 -6.18 -13.91 3.95
CA TYR A 115 -6.26 -14.41 2.58
C TYR A 115 -5.53 -15.76 2.47
N ARG A 116 -5.96 -16.53 1.48
CA ARG A 116 -5.27 -17.74 1.05
C ARG A 116 -4.36 -17.40 -0.14
N LEU A 117 -3.08 -17.68 -0.01
CA LEU A 117 -2.14 -17.60 -1.12
C LEU A 117 -2.10 -18.95 -1.82
N ILE A 118 -2.28 -18.94 -3.15
CA ILE A 118 -2.25 -20.11 -4.01
C ILE A 118 -1.34 -19.80 -5.18
N GLU A 119 -0.39 -20.69 -5.45
CA GLU A 119 0.46 -20.55 -6.62
C GLU A 119 -0.35 -20.68 -7.93
N PRO A 120 0.08 -20.02 -9.01
CA PRO A 120 -0.54 -20.15 -10.31
C PRO A 120 -0.58 -21.62 -10.76
N GLY A 121 -1.71 -22.04 -11.33
CA GLY A 121 -1.91 -23.41 -11.81
C GLY A 121 -2.58 -24.35 -10.83
N TYR A 122 -2.71 -23.98 -9.56
CA TYR A 122 -3.37 -24.77 -8.50
C TYR A 122 -2.77 -26.18 -8.24
N GLU A 123 -1.59 -26.46 -8.77
CA GLU A 123 -0.96 -27.78 -8.71
C GLU A 123 0.06 -27.91 -7.57
N LEU A 124 0.53 -26.78 -7.04
CA LEU A 124 1.57 -26.74 -6.02
C LEU A 124 0.97 -26.64 -4.60
N TYR A 125 0.25 -27.67 -4.19
CA TYR A 125 -0.38 -27.69 -2.86
C TYR A 125 0.59 -27.49 -1.69
N ARG A 126 1.88 -27.77 -1.86
CA ARG A 126 2.92 -27.49 -0.85
C ARG A 126 3.04 -26.01 -0.50
N GLN A 127 2.74 -25.12 -1.45
CA GLN A 127 2.93 -23.68 -1.31
C GLN A 127 1.65 -22.95 -0.91
N LEU A 128 0.58 -23.68 -0.60
CA LEU A 128 -0.65 -23.09 -0.07
C LEU A 128 -0.44 -22.60 1.35
N GLY A 129 -0.96 -21.42 1.64
CA GLY A 129 -0.92 -20.87 2.99
C GLY A 129 -2.09 -19.93 3.28
N LEU A 130 -2.41 -19.79 4.57
CA LEU A 130 -3.29 -18.76 5.11
C LEU A 130 -2.43 -17.70 5.79
N TYR A 131 -2.64 -16.47 5.42
CA TYR A 131 -1.91 -15.31 5.91
C TYR A 131 -2.88 -14.25 6.40
N GLN A 132 -2.42 -13.46 7.34
CA GLN A 132 -3.11 -12.27 7.81
C GLN A 132 -2.18 -11.07 7.61
N ARG A 133 -2.65 -10.07 6.88
CA ARG A 133 -1.95 -8.81 6.68
C ARG A 133 -2.54 -7.73 7.55
N ASN A 134 -1.68 -7.02 8.27
CA ASN A 134 -2.07 -5.80 8.95
C ASN A 134 -2.06 -4.63 7.94
N LEU A 135 -3.22 -4.07 7.67
CA LEU A 135 -3.39 -2.98 6.70
C LEU A 135 -2.93 -1.61 7.23
N THR A 136 -2.55 -1.51 8.51
CA THR A 136 -2.08 -0.26 9.11
C THR A 136 -0.55 -0.12 9.11
N ASN A 137 0.19 -1.22 8.82
CA ASN A 137 1.65 -1.23 8.75
C ASN A 137 2.22 -2.18 7.69
N TRP A 138 1.38 -2.92 6.98
CA TRP A 138 1.69 -3.93 5.97
C TRP A 138 2.38 -5.20 6.50
N ASP A 139 2.51 -5.40 7.80
CA ASP A 139 3.04 -6.65 8.36
C ASP A 139 2.18 -7.84 7.94
N VAL A 140 2.85 -8.94 7.61
CA VAL A 140 2.20 -10.20 7.24
C VAL A 140 2.50 -11.24 8.30
N HIS A 141 1.45 -11.81 8.86
CA HIS A 141 1.52 -12.93 9.79
C HIS A 141 1.06 -14.22 9.10
N THR A 142 1.89 -15.26 9.18
CA THR A 142 1.52 -16.59 8.72
C THR A 142 0.61 -17.26 9.74
N ILE A 143 -0.63 -17.58 9.35
CA ILE A 143 -1.56 -18.36 10.18
C ILE A 143 -1.22 -19.83 10.04
N TYR A 144 -1.09 -20.32 8.82
CA TYR A 144 -0.75 -21.70 8.52
C TYR A 144 -0.12 -21.82 7.12
N GLU A 145 0.87 -22.70 7.00
CA GLU A 145 1.50 -23.03 5.72
C GLU A 145 1.50 -24.55 5.53
N ASN A 146 1.08 -24.96 4.33
CA ASN A 146 0.92 -26.37 3.99
C ASN A 146 2.26 -27.15 3.95
N ASN A 147 3.35 -26.48 3.62
CA ASN A 147 4.70 -27.05 3.54
C ASN A 147 5.21 -27.64 4.87
N ARG A 148 4.65 -27.22 6.00
CA ARG A 148 5.04 -27.71 7.36
C ARG A 148 4.54 -29.10 7.65
N THR A 149 3.41 -29.50 7.06
CA THR A 149 2.72 -30.76 7.37
C THR A 149 2.36 -31.55 6.12
N TYR A 150 2.81 -31.09 4.94
CA TYR A 150 2.47 -31.72 3.68
C TYR A 150 3.04 -33.12 3.56
N GLU A 151 2.15 -34.08 3.35
CA GLU A 151 2.48 -35.43 2.92
C GLU A 151 1.88 -35.66 1.53
N GLU A 152 2.73 -35.99 0.56
CA GLU A 152 2.33 -36.13 -0.86
C GLU A 152 1.18 -37.12 -1.07
N LYS A 153 1.20 -38.24 -0.33
CA LYS A 153 0.14 -39.28 -0.37
C LYS A 153 -1.23 -38.79 0.13
N ASN A 154 -1.29 -37.69 0.89
CA ASN A 154 -2.51 -37.19 1.52
C ASN A 154 -3.10 -35.99 0.80
N ASN A 155 -2.38 -35.38 -0.16
CA ASN A 155 -2.82 -34.20 -0.92
C ASN A 155 -3.40 -33.10 -0.02
N HIS A 156 -2.68 -32.76 1.04
CA HIS A 156 -3.15 -31.74 1.99
C HIS A 156 -3.53 -30.45 1.28
N CYS A 157 -4.67 -29.93 1.60
CA CYS A 157 -5.17 -28.66 1.09
C CYS A 157 -5.78 -27.84 2.23
N ILE A 158 -5.39 -26.58 2.33
CA ILE A 158 -6.03 -25.61 3.20
C ILE A 158 -7.03 -24.84 2.39
N ASN A 159 -8.25 -24.76 2.87
CA ASN A 159 -9.32 -24.12 2.14
C ASN A 159 -10.10 -23.13 3.02
N CYS A 160 -11.40 -23.13 2.91
CA CYS A 160 -12.32 -22.19 3.51
C CYS A 160 -11.90 -21.74 4.91
N HIS A 161 -11.86 -20.46 5.15
CA HIS A 161 -11.60 -19.86 6.45
C HIS A 161 -12.68 -18.84 6.78
N ASN A 162 -12.96 -18.68 8.06
CA ASN A 162 -13.96 -17.74 8.55
C ASN A 162 -13.59 -17.28 9.97
N TYR A 163 -13.97 -16.07 10.31
CA TYR A 163 -13.80 -15.53 11.65
C TYR A 163 -15.11 -15.61 12.44
N LYS A 164 -14.98 -15.96 13.72
CA LYS A 164 -16.11 -15.94 14.65
C LYS A 164 -16.55 -14.51 14.90
N ASN A 165 -17.79 -14.20 14.53
CA ASN A 165 -18.38 -12.87 14.71
C ASN A 165 -17.50 -11.72 14.16
N TYR A 166 -16.80 -11.95 13.06
CA TYR A 166 -15.87 -10.98 12.45
C TYR A 166 -14.70 -10.54 13.36
N SER A 167 -14.47 -11.24 14.47
CA SER A 167 -13.32 -11.00 15.36
C SER A 167 -12.07 -11.66 14.82
N THR A 168 -10.95 -10.95 14.84
CA THR A 168 -9.65 -11.50 14.40
C THR A 168 -8.98 -12.42 15.42
N GLN A 169 -9.62 -12.70 16.55
CA GLN A 169 -9.06 -13.55 17.61
C GLN A 169 -9.29 -15.05 17.37
N ASP A 170 -10.44 -15.40 16.81
CA ASP A 170 -10.84 -16.79 16.59
C ASP A 170 -11.11 -17.03 15.11
N MET A 171 -10.35 -17.92 14.48
CA MET A 171 -10.52 -18.35 13.11
C MET A 171 -10.81 -19.84 13.04
N LEU A 172 -11.79 -20.22 12.24
CA LEU A 172 -12.00 -21.58 11.79
C LEU A 172 -11.52 -21.70 10.34
N PHE A 173 -10.74 -22.74 10.04
CA PHE A 173 -10.35 -23.07 8.67
C PHE A 173 -10.34 -24.58 8.45
N HIS A 174 -10.48 -24.98 7.20
CA HIS A 174 -10.57 -26.39 6.82
C HIS A 174 -9.21 -26.85 6.31
N VAL A 175 -8.70 -27.92 6.90
CA VAL A 175 -7.52 -28.68 6.45
C VAL A 175 -8.00 -30.04 5.96
N ARG A 176 -7.61 -30.44 4.78
CA ARG A 176 -7.92 -31.73 4.19
C ARG A 176 -6.65 -32.56 4.01
#